data_a9b23470e7aeab9de47491535c821783
#
_entry.id   a9b23470e7aeab9de47491535c821783
#
_cell.length_a   1.000
_cell.length_b   1.000
_cell.length_c   1.000
_cell.angle_alpha   90.00
_cell.angle_beta   90.00
_cell.angle_gamma   90.00
#
_symmetry.space_group_name_H-M   'P 1'
#
loop_
_entity.id
_entity.type
_entity.pdbx_description
1 polymer ?
#
loop_
_entity_poly.entity_id
_entity_poly.type
_entity_poly.pdbx_seq_one_letter_code
_entity_poly.pdbx_strand_id
1 'polypeptide(L)'
;AAIHAVVHPGDEVIVLDPCYDSYDPAIALAGGRAVHIPLVAPHFGVDWQRVRDAIGPRTRLIMINSPHNPTGATLARGDLDTLAELVRDSEILVLSDEVYEHIIFDGRRHESVLAHAELAERSFAISSFGKTYHITGWKIGYCVAPPTLTAEFRKVHQFLTFCTFAPARSSSMLR
;
A
#
# COMPACT_ATOMS: atom_id res chain seq x y z
N ALA A 1 -5.80 -4.05 8.53
CA ALA A 1 -6.88 -4.88 7.95
C ALA A 1 -6.46 -5.52 6.63
N ALA A 2 -5.96 -4.74 5.63
CA ALA A 2 -5.59 -5.28 4.31
C ALA A 2 -4.58 -6.43 4.40
N ILE A 3 -3.47 -6.24 5.11
CA ILE A 3 -2.46 -7.28 5.30
C ILE A 3 -3.09 -8.54 5.90
N HIS A 4 -3.84 -8.42 7.00
CA HIS A 4 -4.49 -9.55 7.66
C HIS A 4 -5.61 -10.21 6.82
N ALA A 5 -6.09 -9.56 5.78
CA ALA A 5 -7.11 -10.11 4.89
C ALA A 5 -6.53 -11.08 3.86
N VAL A 6 -5.22 -10.98 3.55
CA VAL A 6 -4.62 -11.68 2.42
C VAL A 6 -3.32 -12.40 2.73
N VAL A 7 -2.64 -12.04 3.82
CA VAL A 7 -1.39 -12.68 4.27
C VAL A 7 -1.70 -13.77 5.28
N HIS A 8 -1.14 -14.95 5.07
CA HIS A 8 -1.30 -16.13 5.90
C HIS A 8 0.05 -16.58 6.48
N PRO A 9 0.06 -17.46 7.48
CA PRO A 9 1.30 -18.00 8.03
C PRO A 9 2.18 -18.64 6.95
N GLY A 10 3.42 -18.15 6.86
CA GLY A 10 4.42 -18.61 5.90
C GLY A 10 4.48 -17.81 4.59
N ASP A 11 3.53 -16.93 4.33
CA ASP A 11 3.59 -16.01 3.18
C ASP A 11 4.73 -14.99 3.32
N GLU A 12 5.22 -14.54 2.18
CA GLU A 12 6.23 -13.51 2.07
C GLU A 12 5.62 -12.21 1.55
N VAL A 13 6.03 -11.11 2.16
CA VAL A 13 5.62 -9.76 1.78
C VAL A 13 6.85 -8.94 1.43
N ILE A 14 6.96 -8.50 0.18
CA ILE A 14 8.05 -7.63 -0.26
C ILE A 14 7.75 -6.21 0.22
N VAL A 15 8.74 -5.59 0.88
CA VAL A 15 8.69 -4.24 1.44
C VAL A 15 9.90 -3.45 0.96
N LEU A 16 9.69 -2.18 0.61
CA LEU A 16 10.76 -1.29 0.14
C LEU A 16 11.35 -0.49 1.30
N ASP A 17 12.66 -0.62 1.52
CA ASP A 17 13.38 0.00 2.64
C ASP A 17 14.10 1.31 2.26
N PRO A 18 14.16 2.29 3.22
CA PRO A 18 13.56 2.27 4.56
C PRO A 18 12.04 2.31 4.49
N CYS A 19 11.33 1.55 5.32
CA CYS A 19 9.87 1.49 5.30
C CYS A 19 9.23 2.12 6.55
N TYR A 20 7.92 2.37 6.49
CA TYR A 20 7.16 2.80 7.66
C TYR A 20 7.14 1.69 8.72
N ASP A 21 7.41 2.05 9.95
CA ASP A 21 7.66 1.16 11.09
C ASP A 21 6.50 0.21 11.44
N SER A 22 5.28 0.51 10.98
CA SER A 22 4.11 -0.34 11.22
C SER A 22 3.97 -1.52 10.25
N TYR A 23 4.74 -1.57 9.15
CA TYR A 23 4.57 -2.63 8.15
C TYR A 23 5.06 -3.97 8.70
N ASP A 24 6.26 -4.05 9.22
CA ASP A 24 6.82 -5.28 9.75
C ASP A 24 5.98 -5.91 10.87
N PRO A 25 5.57 -5.16 11.90
CA PRO A 25 4.70 -5.71 12.93
C PRO A 25 3.36 -6.22 12.39
N ALA A 26 2.76 -5.53 11.41
CA ALA A 26 1.51 -5.95 10.82
C ALA A 26 1.65 -7.25 10.00
N ILE A 27 2.76 -7.41 9.28
CA ILE A 27 3.09 -8.64 8.53
C ILE A 27 3.33 -9.79 9.52
N ALA A 28 4.15 -9.56 10.54
CA ALA A 28 4.45 -10.58 11.55
C ALA A 28 3.21 -11.05 12.32
N LEU A 29 2.30 -10.12 12.68
CA LEU A 29 1.03 -10.44 13.33
C LEU A 29 0.09 -11.26 12.44
N ALA A 30 0.21 -11.14 11.12
CA ALA A 30 -0.51 -11.98 10.17
C ALA A 30 0.15 -13.37 9.98
N GLY A 31 1.34 -13.59 10.57
CA GLY A 31 2.12 -14.82 10.41
C GLY A 31 3.00 -14.83 9.17
N GLY A 32 3.07 -13.73 8.44
CA GLY A 32 3.92 -13.54 7.27
C GLY A 32 5.36 -13.16 7.61
N ARG A 33 6.21 -13.14 6.60
CA ARG A 33 7.61 -12.71 6.67
C ARG A 33 7.85 -11.55 5.72
N ALA A 34 8.40 -10.45 6.23
CA ALA A 34 8.84 -9.34 5.39
C ALA A 34 10.13 -9.72 4.63
N VAL A 35 10.18 -9.33 3.36
CA VAL A 35 11.35 -9.42 2.48
C VAL A 35 11.73 -8.00 2.08
N HIS A 36 12.82 -7.49 2.64
CA HIS A 36 13.22 -6.11 2.51
C HIS A 36 14.07 -5.87 1.27
N ILE A 37 13.67 -4.92 0.44
CA ILE A 37 14.40 -4.48 -0.76
C ILE A 37 14.85 -3.04 -0.55
N PRO A 38 16.15 -2.77 -0.43
CA PRO A 38 16.64 -1.41 -0.25
C PRO A 38 16.38 -0.53 -1.47
N LEU A 39 15.82 0.67 -1.23
CA LEU A 39 15.75 1.73 -2.21
C LEU A 39 17.14 2.29 -2.52
N VAL A 40 17.35 2.76 -3.74
CA VAL A 40 18.66 3.18 -4.24
C VAL A 40 18.90 4.66 -4.00
N ALA A 41 19.81 4.98 -3.05
CA ALA A 41 20.26 6.35 -2.83
C ALA A 41 21.02 6.91 -4.06
N PRO A 42 21.08 8.24 -4.27
CA PRO A 42 20.49 9.29 -3.42
C PRO A 42 19.01 9.59 -3.71
N HIS A 43 18.44 9.06 -4.78
CA HIS A 43 17.07 9.38 -5.23
C HIS A 43 16.01 8.43 -4.66
N PHE A 44 16.43 7.37 -4.00
CA PHE A 44 15.55 6.35 -3.41
C PHE A 44 14.57 5.74 -4.43
N GLY A 45 15.07 5.53 -5.66
CA GLY A 45 14.34 4.78 -6.68
C GLY A 45 14.29 3.28 -6.37
N VAL A 46 13.31 2.60 -6.95
CA VAL A 46 13.17 1.15 -6.78
C VAL A 46 14.09 0.42 -7.75
N ASP A 47 14.88 -0.51 -7.22
CA ASP A 47 15.61 -1.49 -8.05
C ASP A 47 14.65 -2.65 -8.39
N TRP A 48 13.95 -2.53 -9.49
CA TRP A 48 12.96 -3.52 -9.92
C TRP A 48 13.56 -4.88 -10.25
N GLN A 49 14.89 -4.94 -10.56
CA GLN A 49 15.55 -6.23 -10.74
C GLN A 49 15.66 -6.97 -9.41
N ARG A 50 16.01 -6.28 -8.32
CA ARG A 50 16.02 -6.88 -6.98
C ARG A 50 14.63 -7.33 -6.53
N VAL A 51 13.60 -6.54 -6.85
CA VAL A 51 12.20 -6.97 -6.58
C VAL A 51 11.89 -8.25 -7.34
N ARG A 52 12.23 -8.34 -8.62
CA ARG A 52 12.04 -9.53 -9.45
C ARG A 52 12.74 -10.75 -8.86
N ASP A 53 14.01 -10.60 -8.46
CA ASP A 53 14.83 -11.69 -7.91
C ASP A 53 14.32 -12.18 -6.54
N ALA A 54 13.60 -11.32 -5.81
CA ALA A 54 13.00 -11.64 -4.51
C ALA A 54 11.62 -12.33 -4.62
N ILE A 55 10.99 -12.27 -5.78
CA ILE A 55 9.70 -12.94 -6.00
C ILE A 55 9.91 -14.46 -6.00
N GLY A 56 9.18 -15.15 -5.14
CA GLY A 56 9.21 -16.60 -5.01
C GLY A 56 7.82 -17.20 -4.85
N PRO A 57 7.73 -18.52 -4.69
CA PRO A 57 6.45 -19.21 -4.60
C PRO A 57 5.62 -18.88 -3.35
N ARG A 58 6.23 -18.23 -2.36
CA ARG A 58 5.56 -17.75 -1.16
C ARG A 58 5.25 -16.25 -1.19
N THR A 59 5.67 -15.52 -2.22
CA THR A 59 5.39 -14.09 -2.33
C THR A 59 3.90 -13.87 -2.53
N ARG A 60 3.25 -13.28 -1.54
CA ARG A 60 1.81 -13.02 -1.53
C ARG A 60 1.47 -11.57 -1.80
N LEU A 61 2.31 -10.65 -1.33
CA LEU A 61 2.02 -9.23 -1.35
C LEU A 61 3.30 -8.44 -1.67
N ILE A 62 3.18 -7.40 -2.48
CA ILE A 62 4.20 -6.35 -2.63
C ILE A 62 3.62 -5.06 -2.07
N MET A 63 4.33 -4.46 -1.12
CA MET A 63 3.94 -3.19 -0.52
C MET A 63 4.76 -2.06 -1.12
N ILE A 64 4.06 -1.05 -1.62
CA ILE A 64 4.67 0.20 -2.09
C ILE A 64 4.10 1.37 -1.29
N ASN A 65 4.88 2.44 -1.15
CA ASN A 65 4.46 3.68 -0.53
C ASN A 65 4.89 4.85 -1.41
N SER A 66 3.94 5.63 -1.90
CA SER A 66 4.22 6.79 -2.76
C SER A 66 3.16 7.88 -2.55
N PRO A 67 3.58 9.12 -2.24
CA PRO A 67 4.93 9.55 -1.87
C PRO A 67 5.47 8.79 -0.66
N HIS A 68 6.76 8.54 -0.66
CA HIS A 68 7.41 7.59 0.24
C HIS A 68 7.78 8.18 1.60
N ASN A 69 7.44 7.51 2.68
CA ASN A 69 7.91 7.80 4.02
C ASN A 69 9.05 6.82 4.39
N PRO A 70 10.29 7.31 4.68
CA PRO A 70 10.64 8.68 5.08
C PRO A 70 11.31 9.52 3.98
N THR A 71 11.52 9.01 2.77
CA THR A 71 12.45 9.63 1.81
C THR A 71 11.85 10.78 0.98
N GLY A 72 10.53 10.84 0.88
CA GLY A 72 9.82 11.79 0.01
C GLY A 72 9.88 11.43 -1.49
N ALA A 73 10.50 10.29 -1.84
CA ALA A 73 10.52 9.82 -3.22
C ALA A 73 9.11 9.50 -3.73
N THR A 74 8.90 9.65 -5.03
CA THR A 74 7.63 9.32 -5.68
C THR A 74 7.85 8.31 -6.78
N LEU A 75 6.96 7.36 -6.90
CA LEU A 75 6.92 6.44 -8.05
C LEU A 75 6.42 7.19 -9.29
N ALA A 76 7.03 6.91 -10.42
CA ALA A 76 6.59 7.38 -11.72
C ALA A 76 5.68 6.35 -12.39
N ARG A 77 5.01 6.73 -13.47
CA ARG A 77 4.18 5.82 -14.27
C ARG A 77 4.95 4.57 -14.70
N GLY A 78 6.20 4.73 -15.15
CA GLY A 78 7.05 3.62 -15.57
C GLY A 78 7.36 2.62 -14.44
N ASP A 79 7.39 3.07 -13.18
CA ASP A 79 7.52 2.17 -12.03
C ASP A 79 6.27 1.30 -11.87
N LEU A 80 5.08 1.89 -12.04
CA LEU A 80 3.82 1.14 -11.98
C LEU A 80 3.67 0.18 -13.17
N ASP A 81 4.10 0.58 -14.36
CA ASP A 81 4.12 -0.30 -15.54
C ASP A 81 5.03 -1.51 -15.28
N THR A 82 6.22 -1.29 -14.71
CA THR A 82 7.15 -2.37 -14.34
C THR A 82 6.56 -3.28 -13.26
N LEU A 83 5.95 -2.70 -12.23
CA LEU A 83 5.28 -3.49 -11.18
C LEU A 83 4.15 -4.34 -11.78
N ALA A 84 3.35 -3.79 -12.68
CA ALA A 84 2.28 -4.54 -13.34
C ALA A 84 2.82 -5.73 -14.13
N GLU A 85 3.92 -5.54 -14.88
CA GLU A 85 4.59 -6.63 -15.59
C GLU A 85 5.08 -7.73 -14.65
N LEU A 86 5.64 -7.36 -13.49
CA LEU A 86 6.15 -8.31 -12.50
C LEU A 86 5.07 -9.20 -11.90
N VAL A 87 3.85 -8.68 -11.73
CA VAL A 87 2.77 -9.41 -11.05
C VAL A 87 1.73 -9.99 -12.01
N ARG A 88 1.84 -9.73 -13.32
CA ARG A 88 0.82 -10.09 -14.33
C ARG A 88 0.42 -11.55 -14.30
N ASP A 89 1.37 -12.44 -14.37
CA ASP A 89 1.15 -13.90 -14.48
C ASP A 89 1.26 -14.60 -13.11
N SER A 90 0.79 -13.91 -12.06
CA SER A 90 0.88 -14.39 -10.67
C SER A 90 -0.38 -14.05 -9.86
N GLU A 91 -0.49 -14.66 -8.67
CA GLU A 91 -1.49 -14.34 -7.67
C GLU A 91 -1.02 -13.27 -6.66
N ILE A 92 0.09 -12.59 -6.96
CA ILE A 92 0.64 -11.56 -6.10
C ILE A 92 -0.28 -10.34 -6.10
N LEU A 93 -0.62 -9.88 -4.90
CA LEU A 93 -1.40 -8.68 -4.67
C LEU A 93 -0.49 -7.48 -4.42
N VAL A 94 -1.04 -6.29 -4.54
CA VAL A 94 -0.32 -5.04 -4.24
C VAL A 94 -1.05 -4.30 -3.12
N LEU A 95 -0.28 -3.78 -2.16
CA LEU A 95 -0.75 -2.78 -1.21
C LEU A 95 -0.02 -1.48 -1.48
N SER A 96 -0.76 -0.47 -1.92
CA SER A 96 -0.24 0.87 -2.16
C SER A 96 -0.65 1.79 -1.02
N ASP A 97 0.32 2.23 -0.24
CA ASP A 97 0.13 3.26 0.76
C ASP A 97 0.30 4.63 0.11
N GLU A 98 -0.82 5.30 -0.13
CA GLU A 98 -0.92 6.57 -0.83
C GLU A 98 -1.27 7.74 0.12
N VAL A 99 -1.00 7.58 1.41
CA VAL A 99 -1.39 8.55 2.46
C VAL A 99 -0.91 9.99 2.20
N TYR A 100 0.14 10.16 1.41
CA TYR A 100 0.70 11.46 1.03
C TYR A 100 0.32 11.90 -0.40
N GLU A 101 -0.70 11.32 -1.02
CA GLU A 101 -1.11 11.55 -2.42
C GLU A 101 -1.32 13.04 -2.78
N HIS A 102 -1.70 13.86 -1.80
CA HIS A 102 -1.89 15.30 -1.97
C HIS A 102 -0.68 16.14 -1.53
N ILE A 103 0.42 15.51 -1.09
CA ILE A 103 1.64 16.20 -0.63
C ILE A 103 2.74 15.95 -1.66
N ILE A 104 2.57 16.54 -2.82
CA ILE A 104 3.47 16.46 -3.97
C ILE A 104 3.80 17.87 -4.43
N PHE A 105 5.05 18.11 -4.78
CA PHE A 105 5.62 19.41 -5.11
C PHE A 105 6.20 19.43 -6.53
N ASP A 106 6.68 20.61 -6.94
CA ASP A 106 7.43 20.83 -8.20
C ASP A 106 6.64 20.45 -9.47
N GLY A 107 5.32 20.62 -9.44
CA GLY A 107 4.44 20.34 -10.57
C GLY A 107 4.32 18.83 -10.92
N ARG A 108 4.84 17.95 -10.08
CA ARG A 108 4.65 16.50 -10.23
C ARG A 108 3.20 16.11 -9.96
N ARG A 109 2.84 14.92 -10.44
CA ARG A 109 1.54 14.31 -10.16
C ARG A 109 1.75 13.02 -9.38
N HIS A 110 0.78 12.73 -8.51
CA HIS A 110 0.68 11.40 -7.90
C HIS A 110 0.25 10.38 -8.94
N GLU A 111 0.99 9.27 -8.99
CA GLU A 111 0.63 8.11 -9.80
C GLU A 111 0.04 7.05 -8.86
N SER A 112 -1.28 6.93 -8.90
CA SER A 112 -2.00 5.93 -8.11
C SER A 112 -2.06 4.59 -8.82
N VAL A 113 -1.96 3.49 -8.06
CA VAL A 113 -2.19 2.14 -8.62
C VAL A 113 -3.61 1.98 -9.19
N LEU A 114 -4.57 2.78 -8.73
CA LEU A 114 -5.94 2.75 -9.24
C LEU A 114 -6.06 3.33 -10.66
N ALA A 115 -5.10 4.15 -11.09
CA ALA A 115 -5.04 4.67 -12.46
C ALA A 115 -4.42 3.68 -13.45
N HIS A 116 -3.90 2.55 -12.99
CA HIS A 116 -3.32 1.49 -13.79
C HIS A 116 -4.25 0.28 -13.82
N ALA A 117 -4.86 -0.02 -14.96
CA ALA A 117 -5.94 -1.02 -15.07
C ALA A 117 -5.57 -2.39 -14.47
N GLU A 118 -4.39 -2.93 -14.79
CA GLU A 118 -3.96 -4.24 -14.30
C GLU A 118 -3.69 -4.24 -12.78
N LEU A 119 -3.15 -3.13 -12.24
CA LEU A 119 -2.89 -3.01 -10.80
C LEU A 119 -4.18 -2.78 -10.02
N ALA A 120 -5.12 -1.99 -10.55
CA ALA A 120 -6.38 -1.72 -9.88
C ALA A 120 -7.17 -3.00 -9.52
N GLU A 121 -7.08 -4.04 -10.37
CA GLU A 121 -7.78 -5.31 -10.17
C GLU A 121 -7.17 -6.20 -9.08
N ARG A 122 -5.98 -5.87 -8.58
CA ARG A 122 -5.25 -6.65 -7.58
C ARG A 122 -4.66 -5.84 -6.44
N SER A 123 -5.10 -4.59 -6.27
CA SER A 123 -4.53 -3.69 -5.28
C SER A 123 -5.50 -3.29 -4.20
N PHE A 124 -4.91 -3.06 -3.00
CA PHE A 124 -5.48 -2.19 -1.98
C PHE A 124 -4.77 -0.85 -2.07
N ALA A 125 -5.46 0.21 -2.45
CA ALA A 125 -4.98 1.58 -2.31
C ALA A 125 -5.45 2.14 -0.97
N ILE A 126 -4.51 2.50 -0.12
CA ILE A 126 -4.75 2.98 1.25
C ILE A 126 -4.42 4.47 1.29
N SER A 127 -5.32 5.27 1.81
CA SER A 127 -5.06 6.68 2.06
C SER A 127 -5.70 7.16 3.36
N SER A 128 -5.42 8.40 3.73
CA SER A 128 -5.82 8.97 5.01
C SER A 128 -6.12 10.46 4.89
N PHE A 129 -7.15 10.90 5.58
CA PHE A 129 -7.43 12.33 5.75
C PHE A 129 -6.48 13.00 6.74
N GLY A 130 -5.79 12.21 7.57
CA GLY A 130 -4.96 12.70 8.66
C GLY A 130 -3.84 13.64 8.24
N LYS A 131 -3.17 13.33 7.14
CA LYS A 131 -2.04 14.12 6.64
C LYS A 131 -2.50 15.32 5.82
N THR A 132 -3.39 15.09 4.87
CA THR A 132 -3.92 16.12 3.98
C THR A 132 -4.63 17.24 4.72
N TYR A 133 -5.38 16.91 5.78
CA TYR A 133 -6.22 17.87 6.51
C TYR A 133 -5.75 18.18 7.94
N HIS A 134 -4.54 17.81 8.32
CA HIS A 134 -4.01 18.00 9.68
C HIS A 134 -4.88 17.40 10.80
N ILE A 135 -5.57 16.31 10.53
CA ILE A 135 -6.46 15.64 11.48
C ILE A 135 -6.01 14.22 11.83
N THR A 136 -4.71 14.01 11.90
CA THR A 136 -4.12 12.68 12.19
C THR A 136 -4.71 12.03 13.45
N GLY A 137 -5.03 12.81 14.47
CA GLY A 137 -5.64 12.33 15.71
C GLY A 137 -7.05 11.76 15.53
N TRP A 138 -7.75 12.06 14.44
CA TRP A 138 -9.09 11.54 14.17
C TRP A 138 -9.07 10.09 13.68
N LYS A 139 -7.91 9.58 13.27
CA LYS A 139 -7.72 8.19 12.84
C LYS A 139 -8.69 7.76 11.74
N ILE A 140 -8.84 8.61 10.73
CA ILE A 140 -9.74 8.36 9.60
C ILE A 140 -8.91 8.18 8.33
N GLY A 141 -9.19 7.10 7.63
CA GLY A 141 -8.64 6.80 6.32
C GLY A 141 -9.62 5.98 5.51
N TYR A 142 -9.21 5.61 4.33
CA TYR A 142 -9.99 4.77 3.44
C TYR A 142 -9.11 3.78 2.71
N CYS A 143 -9.75 2.73 2.24
CA CYS A 143 -9.16 1.71 1.40
C CYS A 143 -10.05 1.54 0.17
N VAL A 144 -9.47 1.64 -1.00
CA VAL A 144 -10.10 1.34 -2.29
C VAL A 144 -9.49 0.05 -2.84
N ALA A 145 -10.35 -0.89 -3.21
CA ALA A 145 -9.94 -2.17 -3.77
C ALA A 145 -11.07 -2.76 -4.61
N PRO A 146 -10.81 -3.71 -5.51
CA PRO A 146 -11.86 -4.40 -6.25
C PRO A 146 -12.82 -5.16 -5.30
N PRO A 147 -14.04 -5.48 -5.75
CA PRO A 147 -15.09 -6.06 -4.89
C PRO A 147 -14.65 -7.32 -4.14
N THR A 148 -13.88 -8.19 -4.76
CA THR A 148 -13.37 -9.42 -4.17
C THR A 148 -12.44 -9.14 -2.99
N LEU A 149 -11.46 -8.27 -3.16
CA LEU A 149 -10.54 -7.87 -2.09
C LEU A 149 -11.26 -7.04 -1.01
N THR A 150 -12.21 -6.19 -1.39
CA THR A 150 -13.04 -5.44 -0.45
C THR A 150 -13.85 -6.36 0.46
N ALA A 151 -14.37 -7.47 -0.07
CA ALA A 151 -15.10 -8.45 0.73
C ALA A 151 -14.22 -9.06 1.84
N GLU A 152 -13.00 -9.49 1.49
CA GLU A 152 -12.05 -10.04 2.46
C GLU A 152 -11.58 -8.98 3.47
N PHE A 153 -11.27 -7.78 2.99
CA PHE A 153 -10.91 -6.66 3.86
C PHE A 153 -11.99 -6.39 4.92
N ARG A 154 -13.26 -6.37 4.53
CA ARG A 154 -14.37 -6.08 5.45
C ARG A 154 -14.53 -7.13 6.55
N LYS A 155 -14.30 -8.40 6.25
CA LYS A 155 -14.34 -9.49 7.26
C LYS A 155 -13.36 -9.25 8.40
N VAL A 156 -12.18 -8.73 8.09
CA VAL A 156 -11.14 -8.42 9.08
C VAL A 156 -11.38 -7.06 9.73
N HIS A 157 -11.70 -6.04 8.92
CA HIS A 157 -11.84 -4.66 9.37
C HIS A 157 -12.88 -4.51 10.49
N GLN A 158 -14.02 -5.20 10.40
CA GLN A 158 -15.07 -5.12 11.41
C GLN A 158 -14.63 -5.58 12.81
N PHE A 159 -13.63 -6.47 12.89
CA PHE A 159 -13.10 -6.96 14.17
C PHE A 159 -11.86 -6.22 14.66
N LEU A 160 -11.15 -5.51 13.77
CA LEU A 160 -10.00 -4.70 14.14
C LEU A 160 -10.37 -3.28 14.57
N THR A 161 -11.25 -2.63 13.83
CA THR A 161 -11.61 -1.22 14.05
C THR A 161 -13.09 -1.01 14.34
N PHE A 162 -13.94 -1.97 14.01
CA PHE A 162 -15.39 -1.98 14.16
C PHE A 162 -16.06 -0.90 13.30
N CYS A 163 -15.91 0.38 13.66
CA CYS A 163 -16.52 1.48 12.94
C CYS A 163 -15.66 2.74 12.98
N THR A 164 -15.93 3.62 12.04
CA THR A 164 -15.36 4.97 12.02
C THR A 164 -16.13 5.88 12.97
N PHE A 165 -15.44 6.83 13.60
CA PHE A 165 -16.02 7.89 14.41
C PHE A 165 -17.14 8.61 13.66
N ALA A 166 -18.39 8.48 14.14
CA ALA A 166 -19.59 8.88 13.43
C ALA A 166 -19.63 10.38 12.99
N PRO A 167 -19.21 11.37 13.80
CA PRO A 167 -19.15 12.75 13.37
C PRO A 167 -18.27 13.01 12.15
N ALA A 168 -17.15 12.29 12.04
CA ALA A 168 -16.27 12.41 10.88
C ALA A 168 -16.89 11.85 9.60
N ARG A 169 -17.70 10.80 9.73
CA ARG A 169 -18.41 10.17 8.61
C ARG A 169 -19.48 11.09 8.00
N SER A 170 -20.05 11.98 8.82
CA SER A 170 -21.10 12.93 8.43
C SER A 170 -20.53 14.29 8.00
N SER A 171 -19.23 14.52 8.12
CA SER A 171 -18.62 15.77 7.78
C SER A 171 -18.59 16.00 6.26
N SER A 172 -18.70 17.25 5.84
CA SER A 172 -18.59 17.66 4.43
C SER A 172 -17.21 17.38 3.81
N MET A 173 -16.23 16.99 4.62
CA MET A 173 -14.89 16.61 4.18
C MET A 173 -14.86 15.23 3.47
N LEU A 174 -15.92 14.45 3.59
CA LEU A 174 -16.01 13.11 3.00
C LEU A 174 -16.94 13.04 1.77
N ARG A 175 -17.33 14.21 1.25
CA ARG A 175 -18.19 14.32 0.06
C ARG A 175 -17.39 14.72 -1.19
#